data_ffd62705fda1d989166c6899f906a845
#
_entry.id   ffd62705fda1d989166c6899f906a845
#
_cell.length_a   1.000
_cell.length_b   1.000
_cell.length_c   1.000
_cell.angle_alpha   90.00
_cell.angle_beta   90.00
_cell.angle_gamma   90.00
#
_symmetry.space_group_name_H-M   'P 1'
#
loop_
_entity.id
_entity.type
_entity.pdbx_description
1 polymer ?
#
loop_
_entity_poly.entity_id
_entity_poly.type
_entity_poly.pdbx_seq_one_letter_code
_entity_poly.pdbx_strand_id
1 'polypeptide(L)'
;MCWMEIKDNINVQIADKDFEVYKIVLDANKQSCTSIVRGFNYTVGTLYAIPTIESKVINPYCGKIKIEKAYHSYTEVHFIWDSSYYIHCGATMCKDMLFGKRGICIPFENDWYIATFIIPKGSKYIINTKGEVVSDKIIYTGRYLKL
;
A
#
# COMPACT_ATOMS: atom_id res chain seq x y z
N MET A 1 3.89 -7.58 -0.71
CA MET A 1 2.71 -7.75 -1.50
C MET A 1 2.86 -7.15 -2.87
N CYS A 2 2.15 -7.67 -3.79
CA CYS A 2 2.45 -7.38 -5.17
C CYS A 2 1.22 -6.91 -5.89
N TRP A 3 1.29 -5.74 -6.41
CA TRP A 3 0.33 -5.27 -7.37
C TRP A 3 0.58 -5.93 -8.71
N MET A 4 -0.49 -6.42 -9.33
CA MET A 4 -0.42 -7.05 -10.65
C MET A 4 -1.21 -6.21 -11.64
N GLU A 5 -0.62 -5.96 -12.79
CA GLU A 5 -1.23 -5.17 -13.85
C GLU A 5 -0.81 -5.69 -15.23
N ILE A 6 -1.58 -5.36 -16.25
CA ILE A 6 -1.20 -5.62 -17.62
C ILE A 6 -0.15 -4.58 -18.05
N LYS A 7 0.91 -5.03 -18.69
CA LYS A 7 2.06 -4.20 -19.07
C LYS A 7 1.67 -2.91 -19.80
N ASP A 8 0.71 -2.99 -20.71
CA ASP A 8 0.28 -1.85 -21.52
C ASP A 8 -0.54 -0.83 -20.72
N ASN A 9 -1.03 -1.19 -19.53
CA ASN A 9 -1.78 -0.31 -18.64
C ASN A 9 -0.88 0.41 -17.64
N ILE A 10 0.41 0.15 -17.66
CA ILE A 10 1.36 0.78 -16.77
C ILE A 10 1.73 2.14 -17.32
N ASN A 11 1.38 3.16 -16.55
CA ASN A 11 1.73 4.53 -16.84
C ASN A 11 2.46 5.14 -15.65
N VAL A 12 3.78 5.24 -15.74
CA VAL A 12 4.59 5.88 -14.70
C VAL A 12 4.41 7.37 -14.79
N GLN A 13 3.91 7.96 -13.72
CA GLN A 13 3.68 9.39 -13.59
C GLN A 13 4.69 10.00 -12.62
N ILE A 14 4.85 11.31 -12.70
CA ILE A 14 5.65 12.07 -11.75
C ILE A 14 4.70 12.98 -10.98
N ALA A 15 4.76 12.92 -9.66
CA ALA A 15 3.91 13.74 -8.81
C ALA A 15 4.26 15.24 -9.01
N ASP A 16 3.30 16.02 -9.45
CA ASP A 16 3.45 17.45 -9.64
C ASP A 16 3.30 18.25 -8.34
N LYS A 17 2.76 17.60 -7.31
CA LYS A 17 2.61 18.12 -5.95
C LYS A 17 2.61 16.97 -4.96
N ASP A 18 2.77 17.29 -3.67
CA ASP A 18 2.56 16.33 -2.60
C ASP A 18 1.09 15.88 -2.60
N PHE A 19 0.82 14.59 -2.42
CA PHE A 19 -0.54 14.12 -2.25
C PHE A 19 -0.63 13.04 -1.19
N GLU A 20 -1.80 12.98 -0.54
CA GLU A 20 -2.07 12.04 0.54
C GLU A 20 -2.49 10.68 0.00
N VAL A 21 -2.00 9.65 0.65
CA VAL A 21 -2.37 8.25 0.42
C VAL A 21 -2.52 7.53 1.75
N TYR A 22 -3.11 6.35 1.72
CA TYR A 22 -3.45 5.61 2.93
C TYR A 22 -2.91 4.20 2.88
N LYS A 23 -2.49 3.71 4.06
CA LYS A 23 -2.03 2.32 4.23
C LYS A 23 -2.67 1.75 5.49
N ILE A 24 -2.95 0.46 5.50
CA ILE A 24 -3.16 -0.26 6.74
C ILE A 24 -1.81 -0.59 7.36
N VAL A 25 -1.70 -0.31 8.63
CA VAL A 25 -0.47 -0.50 9.40
C VAL A 25 -0.79 -1.05 10.78
N LEU A 26 0.24 -1.54 11.46
CA LEU A 26 0.19 -1.95 12.85
C LEU A 26 0.88 -0.90 13.73
N ASP A 27 0.51 -0.91 14.99
CA ASP A 27 1.22 -0.16 16.04
C ASP A 27 1.42 1.33 15.71
N ALA A 28 0.42 1.94 15.06
CA ALA A 28 0.53 3.35 14.69
C ALA A 28 0.46 4.26 15.90
N ASN A 29 1.37 5.22 15.93
CA ASN A 29 1.38 6.32 16.87
C ASN A 29 1.89 7.57 16.16
N LYS A 30 2.00 8.69 16.88
CA LYS A 30 2.44 9.96 16.30
C LYS A 30 3.90 9.98 15.86
N GLN A 31 4.67 8.94 16.19
CA GLN A 31 6.10 8.86 15.90
C GLN A 31 6.42 7.83 14.82
N SER A 32 5.68 6.73 14.79
CA SER A 32 5.97 5.63 13.87
C SER A 32 4.76 4.72 13.64
N CYS A 33 4.88 3.90 12.61
CA CYS A 33 3.96 2.78 12.35
C CYS A 33 4.72 1.66 11.65
N THR A 34 4.10 0.47 11.62
CA THR A 34 4.73 -0.72 11.06
C THR A 34 3.87 -1.29 9.93
N SER A 35 4.47 -1.59 8.79
CA SER A 35 3.75 -2.24 7.70
C SER A 35 3.35 -3.66 8.09
N ILE A 36 2.18 -4.11 7.62
CA ILE A 36 1.65 -5.44 7.97
C ILE A 36 2.39 -6.58 7.27
N VAL A 37 2.98 -6.33 6.11
CA VAL A 37 3.53 -7.42 5.28
C VAL A 37 4.95 -7.78 5.67
N ARG A 38 5.81 -6.81 5.84
CA ARG A 38 7.25 -7.04 6.06
C ARG A 38 7.75 -6.49 7.38
N GLY A 39 6.86 -6.00 8.22
CA GLY A 39 7.26 -5.39 9.48
C GLY A 39 8.14 -4.14 9.32
N PHE A 40 8.06 -3.49 8.16
CA PHE A 40 8.84 -2.30 7.90
C PHE A 40 8.35 -1.14 8.77
N ASN A 41 9.27 -0.50 9.49
CA ASN A 41 8.94 0.57 10.41
C ASN A 41 9.11 1.94 9.73
N TYR A 42 8.02 2.71 9.72
CA TYR A 42 8.01 4.07 9.18
C TYR A 42 8.07 5.07 10.32
N THR A 43 9.11 5.88 10.36
CA THR A 43 9.23 7.00 11.29
C THR A 43 8.62 8.25 10.66
N VAL A 44 7.84 9.00 11.44
CA VAL A 44 7.16 10.21 10.98
C VAL A 44 8.16 11.23 10.41
N GLY A 45 7.79 11.84 9.28
CA GLY A 45 8.58 12.87 8.63
C GLY A 45 9.82 12.40 7.88
N THR A 46 10.18 11.13 7.99
CA THR A 46 11.32 10.55 7.26
C THR A 46 10.93 10.22 5.84
N LEU A 47 11.71 10.66 4.88
CA LEU A 47 11.56 10.28 3.48
C LEU A 47 12.13 8.87 3.27
N TYR A 48 11.29 7.95 2.89
CA TYR A 48 11.69 6.62 2.44
C TYR A 48 11.68 6.60 0.92
N ALA A 49 12.77 6.15 0.33
CA ALA A 49 12.94 6.15 -1.12
C ALA A 49 13.64 4.88 -1.59
N ILE A 50 13.25 4.43 -2.77
CA ILE A 50 13.95 3.36 -3.51
C ILE A 50 14.44 3.94 -4.84
N PRO A 51 15.51 3.40 -5.45
CA PRO A 51 16.05 3.95 -6.69
C PRO A 51 15.08 3.88 -7.86
N THR A 52 14.37 2.76 -7.99
CA THR A 52 13.40 2.53 -9.05
C THR A 52 12.30 1.59 -8.58
N ILE A 53 11.12 1.74 -9.17
CA ILE A 53 10.04 0.77 -9.01
C ILE A 53 10.42 -0.47 -9.83
N GLU A 54 10.46 -1.63 -9.16
CA GLU A 54 10.84 -2.89 -9.82
C GLU A 54 9.60 -3.72 -10.15
N SER A 55 9.56 -4.21 -11.38
CA SER A 55 8.49 -5.07 -11.87
C SER A 55 9.05 -6.34 -12.48
N LYS A 56 8.23 -7.39 -12.50
CA LYS A 56 8.56 -8.68 -13.09
C LYS A 56 7.41 -9.16 -13.95
N VAL A 57 7.74 -9.63 -15.15
CA VAL A 57 6.75 -10.28 -16.01
C VAL A 57 6.41 -11.64 -15.44
N ILE A 58 5.12 -11.85 -15.13
CA ILE A 58 4.64 -13.13 -14.57
C ILE A 58 3.90 -13.98 -15.61
N ASN A 59 3.36 -13.35 -16.65
CA ASN A 59 2.71 -14.05 -17.75
C ASN A 59 3.01 -13.32 -19.05
N PRO A 60 3.98 -13.81 -19.84
CA PRO A 60 4.37 -13.14 -21.08
C PRO A 60 3.28 -13.20 -22.15
N TYR A 61 2.38 -14.17 -22.09
CA TYR A 61 1.32 -14.33 -23.10
C TYR A 61 0.24 -13.25 -22.98
N CYS A 62 -0.08 -12.83 -21.77
CA CYS A 62 -1.07 -11.76 -21.55
C CYS A 62 -0.44 -10.45 -21.09
N GLY A 63 0.88 -10.35 -21.03
CA GLY A 63 1.58 -9.14 -20.62
C GLY A 63 1.43 -8.79 -19.15
N LYS A 64 1.00 -9.73 -18.30
CA LYS A 64 0.86 -9.47 -16.88
C LYS A 64 2.21 -9.26 -16.21
N ILE A 65 2.30 -8.19 -15.45
CA ILE A 65 3.47 -7.90 -14.63
C ILE A 65 3.07 -7.75 -13.16
N LYS A 66 4.04 -7.95 -12.31
CA LYS A 66 3.95 -7.82 -10.87
C LYS A 66 4.90 -6.71 -10.44
N ILE A 67 4.43 -5.78 -9.64
CA ILE A 67 5.29 -4.76 -9.05
C ILE A 67 5.87 -5.35 -7.76
N GLU A 68 7.16 -5.63 -7.77
CA GLU A 68 7.83 -6.31 -6.67
C GLU A 68 8.41 -5.36 -5.64
N LYS A 69 8.90 -4.21 -6.10
CA LYS A 69 9.57 -3.26 -5.21
C LYS A 69 9.02 -1.86 -5.44
N ALA A 70 8.19 -1.44 -4.51
CA ALA A 70 7.59 -0.12 -4.46
C ALA A 70 6.89 0.05 -3.10
N TYR A 71 6.55 1.26 -2.76
CA TYR A 71 5.68 1.54 -1.61
C TYR A 71 4.22 1.47 -2.04
N HIS A 72 3.45 0.56 -1.45
CA HIS A 72 2.04 0.36 -1.77
C HIS A 72 1.15 1.19 -0.87
N SER A 73 0.16 1.82 -1.45
CA SER A 73 -0.82 2.64 -0.74
C SER A 73 -2.13 2.73 -1.53
N TYR A 74 -3.08 3.49 -1.01
CA TYR A 74 -4.38 3.71 -1.64
C TYR A 74 -4.70 5.20 -1.67
N THR A 75 -5.36 5.65 -2.73
CA THR A 75 -5.77 7.06 -2.86
C THR A 75 -6.88 7.44 -1.89
N GLU A 76 -7.72 6.48 -1.52
CA GLU A 76 -8.85 6.71 -0.63
C GLU A 76 -9.04 5.54 0.32
N VAL A 77 -9.54 5.83 1.52
CA VAL A 77 -9.72 4.82 2.57
C VAL A 77 -10.65 3.69 2.12
N HIS A 78 -11.74 3.98 1.42
CA HIS A 78 -12.70 2.95 1.03
C HIS A 78 -12.13 1.92 0.05
N PHE A 79 -11.11 2.26 -0.73
CA PHE A 79 -10.46 1.29 -1.61
C PHE A 79 -9.72 0.20 -0.86
N ILE A 80 -9.32 0.47 0.37
CA ILE A 80 -8.69 -0.52 1.24
C ILE A 80 -9.66 -1.67 1.53
N TRP A 81 -10.95 -1.34 1.72
CA TRP A 81 -11.98 -2.32 2.05
C TRP A 81 -12.31 -3.26 0.90
N ASP A 82 -12.27 -2.75 -0.33
CA ASP A 82 -12.63 -3.51 -1.53
C ASP A 82 -11.44 -4.29 -2.11
N SER A 83 -10.26 -4.09 -1.56
CA SER A 83 -9.02 -4.63 -2.08
C SER A 83 -8.82 -6.09 -1.67
N SER A 84 -8.31 -6.88 -2.60
CA SER A 84 -7.78 -8.21 -2.30
C SER A 84 -6.35 -8.18 -1.76
N TYR A 85 -5.83 -7.00 -1.46
CA TYR A 85 -4.48 -6.76 -0.97
C TYR A 85 -4.09 -7.72 0.17
N TYR A 86 -4.99 -7.89 1.12
CA TYR A 86 -4.72 -8.68 2.31
C TYR A 86 -4.61 -10.18 2.06
N ILE A 87 -5.25 -10.67 1.01
CA ILE A 87 -5.14 -12.08 0.61
C ILE A 87 -3.69 -12.41 0.26
N HIS A 88 -3.01 -11.47 -0.37
CA HIS A 88 -1.62 -11.64 -0.82
C HIS A 88 -0.59 -11.35 0.26
N CYS A 89 -1.01 -10.85 1.40
CA CYS A 89 -0.12 -10.57 2.53
C CYS A 89 0.23 -11.80 3.36
N GLY A 90 -0.33 -12.96 3.04
CA GLY A 90 -0.14 -14.17 3.83
C GLY A 90 -0.92 -14.21 5.14
N ALA A 91 -1.81 -13.24 5.37
CA ALA A 91 -2.68 -13.24 6.54
C ALA A 91 -3.84 -14.22 6.37
N THR A 92 -4.34 -14.74 7.46
CA THR A 92 -5.47 -15.67 7.45
C THR A 92 -6.75 -14.95 7.07
N MET A 93 -7.49 -15.53 6.14
CA MET A 93 -8.80 -15.03 5.75
C MET A 93 -9.86 -15.45 6.77
N CYS A 94 -10.77 -14.54 7.09
CA CYS A 94 -11.85 -14.79 8.04
C CYS A 94 -13.13 -14.13 7.59
N LYS A 95 -14.24 -14.86 7.68
CA LYS A 95 -15.55 -14.35 7.27
C LYS A 95 -16.09 -13.27 8.19
N ASP A 96 -15.72 -13.32 9.44
CA ASP A 96 -16.23 -12.44 10.49
C ASP A 96 -15.37 -11.19 10.68
N MET A 97 -14.56 -10.93 9.69
CA MET A 97 -13.68 -9.79 9.76
C MET A 97 -14.38 -8.47 9.46
N LEU A 98 -13.76 -7.46 9.99
CA LEU A 98 -14.11 -6.06 9.85
C LEU A 98 -14.46 -5.64 8.41
N PHE A 99 -13.93 -6.34 7.42
CA PHE A 99 -14.07 -6.02 6.00
C PHE A 99 -15.04 -6.92 5.25
N GLY A 100 -15.85 -7.69 5.95
CA GLY A 100 -16.84 -8.56 5.35
C GLY A 100 -16.31 -9.92 4.92
N LYS A 101 -16.92 -10.50 3.90
CA LYS A 101 -16.80 -11.94 3.57
C LYS A 101 -15.37 -12.45 3.33
N ARG A 102 -14.44 -11.59 2.99
CA ARG A 102 -13.05 -11.94 2.68
C ARG A 102 -12.05 -11.01 3.34
N GLY A 103 -12.38 -10.53 4.50
CA GLY A 103 -11.46 -9.73 5.30
C GLY A 103 -10.27 -10.54 5.78
N ILE A 104 -9.22 -9.87 6.15
CA ILE A 104 -8.08 -10.49 6.79
C ILE A 104 -8.38 -10.69 8.25
N CYS A 105 -8.18 -11.93 8.71
CA CYS A 105 -8.30 -12.26 10.11
C CYS A 105 -6.99 -11.95 10.82
N ILE A 106 -6.94 -10.81 11.48
CA ILE A 106 -5.87 -10.54 12.43
C ILE A 106 -6.45 -10.68 13.82
N PRO A 107 -5.73 -11.35 14.71
CA PRO A 107 -6.15 -11.43 16.10
C PRO A 107 -6.45 -10.05 16.66
N PHE A 108 -7.54 -9.94 17.43
CA PHE A 108 -7.96 -8.65 18.01
C PHE A 108 -6.92 -8.04 18.96
N GLU A 109 -5.96 -8.82 19.40
CA GLU A 109 -4.82 -8.32 20.19
C GLU A 109 -3.88 -7.44 19.38
N ASN A 110 -3.95 -7.47 18.05
CA ASN A 110 -3.15 -6.60 17.19
C ASN A 110 -3.90 -5.30 16.92
N ASP A 111 -3.24 -4.18 17.18
CA ASP A 111 -3.77 -2.86 16.86
C ASP A 111 -3.58 -2.54 15.39
N TRP A 112 -4.71 -2.41 14.69
CA TRP A 112 -4.75 -2.04 13.28
C TRP A 112 -5.22 -0.63 13.09
N TYR A 113 -4.55 0.05 12.19
CA TYR A 113 -4.79 1.45 11.90
C TYR A 113 -4.77 1.71 10.40
N ILE A 114 -5.51 2.72 9.98
CA ILE A 114 -5.31 3.34 8.69
C ILE A 114 -4.43 4.56 8.92
N ALA A 115 -3.24 4.55 8.35
CA ALA A 115 -2.29 5.65 8.47
C ALA A 115 -2.26 6.50 7.21
N THR A 116 -2.12 7.80 7.38
CA THR A 116 -1.97 8.75 6.28
C THR A 116 -0.50 8.96 5.97
N PHE A 117 -0.17 8.79 4.71
CA PHE A 117 1.16 9.01 4.15
C PHE A 117 1.10 10.11 3.09
N ILE A 118 2.24 10.64 2.74
CA ILE A 118 2.41 11.57 1.63
C ILE A 118 3.34 10.96 0.59
N ILE A 119 2.92 11.01 -0.65
CA ILE A 119 3.81 10.82 -1.79
C ILE A 119 4.30 12.20 -2.18
N PRO A 120 5.60 12.51 -1.98
CA PRO A 120 6.08 13.87 -2.20
C PRO A 120 6.18 14.22 -3.67
N LYS A 121 6.10 15.52 -3.95
CA LYS A 121 6.36 16.08 -5.28
C LYS A 121 7.66 15.52 -5.86
N GLY A 122 7.63 15.17 -7.14
CA GLY A 122 8.76 14.59 -7.85
C GLY A 122 8.89 13.07 -7.73
N SER A 123 8.06 12.42 -6.92
CA SER A 123 8.02 10.97 -6.84
C SER A 123 7.49 10.36 -8.15
N LYS A 124 8.03 9.20 -8.50
CA LYS A 124 7.44 8.36 -9.54
C LYS A 124 6.38 7.48 -8.94
N TYR A 125 5.25 7.39 -9.57
CA TYR A 125 4.15 6.55 -9.09
C TYR A 125 3.33 5.98 -10.23
N ILE A 126 2.63 4.91 -9.92
CA ILE A 126 1.67 4.26 -10.80
C ILE A 126 0.38 4.10 -10.02
N ILE A 127 -0.74 4.41 -10.65
CA ILE A 127 -2.06 4.26 -10.06
C ILE A 127 -2.91 3.37 -10.96
N ASN A 128 -3.71 2.48 -10.38
CA ASN A 128 -4.66 1.66 -11.12
C ASN A 128 -6.09 2.13 -10.91
N THR A 129 -7.03 1.51 -11.61
CA THR A 129 -8.45 1.85 -11.54
C THR A 129 -9.10 1.53 -10.20
N LYS A 130 -8.43 0.71 -9.37
CA LYS A 130 -8.90 0.35 -8.02
C LYS A 130 -8.39 1.29 -6.94
N GLY A 131 -7.71 2.37 -7.32
CA GLY A 131 -7.14 3.31 -6.38
C GLY A 131 -5.91 2.82 -5.64
N GLU A 132 -5.32 1.71 -6.07
CA GLU A 132 -4.03 1.26 -5.56
C GLU A 132 -2.92 2.11 -6.19
N VAL A 133 -1.98 2.53 -5.37
CA VAL A 133 -0.83 3.34 -5.79
C VAL A 133 0.46 2.61 -5.40
N VAL A 134 1.41 2.59 -6.30
CA VAL A 134 2.79 2.21 -6.00
C VAL A 134 3.70 3.39 -6.30
N SER A 135 4.65 3.66 -5.42
CA SER A 135 5.54 4.81 -5.54
C SER A 135 6.96 4.48 -5.13
N ASP A 136 7.90 5.27 -5.61
CA ASP A 136 9.31 5.15 -5.25
C ASP A 136 9.67 5.91 -3.97
N LYS A 137 8.78 6.78 -3.49
CA LYS A 137 8.98 7.56 -2.28
C LYS A 137 7.71 7.64 -1.46
N ILE A 138 7.86 7.70 -0.14
CA ILE A 138 6.74 7.84 0.78
C ILE A 138 7.19 8.46 2.10
N ILE A 139 6.29 9.20 2.75
CA ILE A 139 6.51 9.82 4.06
C ILE A 139 5.32 9.52 4.95
N TYR A 140 5.57 9.05 6.16
CA TYR A 140 4.51 8.92 7.17
C TYR A 140 4.24 10.27 7.82
N THR A 141 2.96 10.65 7.89
CA THR A 141 2.55 11.95 8.45
C THR A 141 2.36 11.97 9.96
N GLY A 142 2.29 10.82 10.60
CA GLY A 142 1.91 10.71 12.02
C GLY A 142 0.41 10.75 12.26
N ARG A 143 -0.41 10.89 11.21
CA ARG A 143 -1.87 10.82 11.31
C ARG A 143 -2.36 9.40 11.07
N TYR A 144 -3.25 8.94 11.92
CA TYR A 144 -3.80 7.59 11.84
C TYR A 144 -5.20 7.54 12.43
N LEU A 145 -5.94 6.55 11.99
CA LEU A 145 -7.26 6.22 12.51
C LEU A 145 -7.26 4.76 12.94
N LYS A 146 -7.67 4.50 14.18
CA LYS A 146 -7.78 3.13 14.68
C LYS A 146 -8.99 2.44 14.04
N LEU A 147 -8.79 1.23 13.60
CA LEU A 147 -9.86 0.36 13.07
C LEU A 147 -10.64 -0.35 14.16
#